data_b49c5889e3f3ed9cd6c51109dbb0b637
#
_entry.id   b49c5889e3f3ed9cd6c51109dbb0b637
#
_cell.length_a   1.000
_cell.length_b   1.000
_cell.length_c   1.000
_cell.angle_alpha   90.00
_cell.angle_beta   90.00
_cell.angle_gamma   90.00
#
_symmetry.space_group_name_H-M   'P 1'
#
loop_
_entity.id
_entity.type
_entity.pdbx_description
1 polymer ?
#
loop_
_entity_poly.entity_id
_entity_poly.type
_entity_poly.pdbx_seq_one_letter_code
_entity_poly.pdbx_strand_id
1 'polypeptide(L)'
;MQWDGISEFVYVAENESFTLASKKMGISTAQVSRQISALEKRLNIKLFYRTTRKVSLTEEGRIFYQHCRGVLDGLNAAELAVTNLQSKPQGRVKLTAPVTYGEQQILPLVNDFAAQYSELEVTANLSNQQVDLVEEGYDLAIRIGKLADSTMMAKKLGTRTNYVCAAPSYLEKHGIPHSLPELNKHNCLQGSLDYWHFVDEGKERNVRIRGRLSYNSGYSLTDAALKGLGIVQLPDYYVQQYIESGELITILDNYREPDEGIWAVYPQNRHLSPKIRLLVDYLVKHLAS
;
A
#
# COMPACT_ATOMS: atom_id res chain seq x y z
N MET A 1 -7.66 24.11 -29.05
CA MET A 1 -8.33 22.79 -28.80
C MET A 1 -8.73 22.64 -27.34
N GLN A 2 -9.69 21.79 -27.02
CA GLN A 2 -10.18 21.62 -25.65
C GLN A 2 -9.13 21.08 -24.69
N TRP A 3 -8.06 20.47 -25.18
CA TRP A 3 -7.00 19.77 -24.44
C TRP A 3 -5.67 20.54 -24.32
N ASP A 4 -5.56 21.72 -24.95
CA ASP A 4 -4.32 22.50 -24.93
C ASP A 4 -3.95 22.93 -23.50
N GLY A 5 -2.70 22.76 -23.12
CA GLY A 5 -2.14 23.13 -21.83
C GLY A 5 -2.27 22.08 -20.73
N ILE A 6 -3.01 20.97 -20.97
CA ILE A 6 -3.21 19.93 -19.95
C ILE A 6 -1.93 19.12 -19.73
N SER A 7 -1.27 18.69 -20.78
CA SER A 7 0.02 17.99 -20.68
C SER A 7 1.07 18.84 -19.98
N GLU A 8 1.22 20.10 -20.41
CA GLU A 8 2.16 21.04 -19.80
C GLU A 8 1.86 21.27 -18.32
N PHE A 9 0.58 21.38 -17.97
CA PHE A 9 0.14 21.52 -16.58
C PHE A 9 0.55 20.31 -15.74
N VAL A 10 0.28 19.08 -16.20
CA VAL A 10 0.63 17.84 -15.49
C VAL A 10 2.15 17.72 -15.32
N TYR A 11 2.93 17.97 -16.40
CA TYR A 11 4.39 17.92 -16.32
C TYR A 11 4.97 18.96 -15.34
N VAL A 12 4.43 20.18 -15.29
CA VAL A 12 4.88 21.19 -14.31
C VAL A 12 4.47 20.80 -12.90
N ALA A 13 3.29 20.26 -12.70
CA ALA A 13 2.83 19.77 -11.39
C ALA A 13 3.74 18.67 -10.84
N GLU A 14 4.13 17.71 -11.67
CA GLU A 14 4.99 16.59 -11.29
C GLU A 14 6.43 16.99 -10.98
N ASN A 15 6.95 18.01 -11.64
CA ASN A 15 8.34 18.44 -11.48
C ASN A 15 8.48 19.68 -10.58
N GLU A 16 7.38 20.27 -10.13
CA GLU A 16 7.32 21.55 -9.39
C GLU A 16 8.20 22.66 -10.03
N SER A 17 8.40 22.56 -11.36
CA SER A 17 9.33 23.41 -12.11
C SER A 17 8.94 23.52 -13.58
N PHE A 18 8.75 24.74 -14.06
CA PHE A 18 8.54 25.04 -15.48
C PHE A 18 9.76 24.68 -16.34
N THR A 19 10.96 24.88 -15.82
CA THR A 19 12.21 24.58 -16.52
C THR A 19 12.45 23.08 -16.67
N LEU A 20 12.18 22.29 -15.62
CA LEU A 20 12.32 20.84 -15.71
C LEU A 20 11.25 20.24 -16.63
N ALA A 21 10.02 20.69 -16.51
CA ALA A 21 8.93 20.26 -17.39
C ALA A 21 9.24 20.56 -18.86
N SER A 22 9.71 21.78 -19.19
CA SER A 22 10.07 22.17 -20.55
C SER A 22 11.16 21.29 -21.15
N LYS A 23 12.20 20.95 -20.37
CA LYS A 23 13.26 20.04 -20.79
C LYS A 23 12.74 18.63 -21.08
N LYS A 24 11.89 18.08 -20.19
CA LYS A 24 11.30 16.75 -20.39
C LYS A 24 10.36 16.69 -21.60
N MET A 25 9.66 17.78 -21.89
CA MET A 25 8.73 17.88 -23.03
C MET A 25 9.42 18.27 -24.35
N GLY A 26 10.69 18.68 -24.34
CA GLY A 26 11.41 19.13 -25.53
C GLY A 26 10.91 20.46 -26.11
N ILE A 27 10.26 21.32 -25.31
CA ILE A 27 9.71 22.63 -25.71
C ILE A 27 10.27 23.74 -24.84
N SER A 28 10.08 25.01 -25.25
CA SER A 28 10.60 26.13 -24.48
C SER A 28 9.78 26.40 -23.21
N THR A 29 10.44 26.90 -22.16
CA THR A 29 9.78 27.28 -20.88
C THR A 29 8.71 28.35 -21.12
N ALA A 30 8.95 29.25 -22.08
CA ALA A 30 7.98 30.29 -22.48
C ALA A 30 6.71 29.69 -23.12
N GLN A 31 6.86 28.59 -23.87
CA GLN A 31 5.72 27.85 -24.45
C GLN A 31 4.91 27.15 -23.36
N VAL A 32 5.57 26.43 -22.45
CA VAL A 32 4.91 25.80 -21.30
C VAL A 32 4.12 26.84 -20.50
N SER A 33 4.75 27.99 -20.19
CA SER A 33 4.09 29.05 -19.42
C SER A 33 2.88 29.62 -20.12
N ARG A 34 2.97 29.84 -21.44
CA ARG A 34 1.84 30.35 -22.27
C ARG A 34 0.67 29.35 -22.29
N GLN A 35 0.95 28.07 -22.49
CA GLN A 35 -0.10 27.04 -22.53
C GLN A 35 -0.82 26.93 -21.20
N ILE A 36 -0.09 26.93 -20.09
CA ILE A 36 -0.69 26.89 -18.76
C ILE A 36 -1.48 28.17 -18.47
N SER A 37 -0.97 29.35 -18.87
CA SER A 37 -1.72 30.59 -18.68
C SER A 37 -3.01 30.64 -19.50
N ALA A 38 -3.00 30.08 -20.72
CA ALA A 38 -4.19 29.93 -21.53
C ALA A 38 -5.20 28.96 -20.92
N LEU A 39 -4.72 27.85 -20.33
CA LEU A 39 -5.53 26.88 -19.58
C LEU A 39 -6.18 27.54 -18.36
N GLU A 40 -5.40 28.23 -17.51
CA GLU A 40 -5.91 28.96 -16.35
C GLU A 40 -6.96 29.99 -16.72
N LYS A 41 -6.73 30.72 -17.82
CA LYS A 41 -7.69 31.70 -18.37
C LYS A 41 -8.98 31.03 -18.85
N ARG A 42 -8.88 29.91 -19.57
CA ARG A 42 -10.03 29.13 -20.04
C ARG A 42 -10.89 28.60 -18.90
N LEU A 43 -10.27 28.13 -17.82
CA LEU A 43 -10.94 27.60 -16.63
C LEU A 43 -11.38 28.71 -15.67
N ASN A 44 -10.89 29.95 -15.87
CA ASN A 44 -11.08 31.08 -14.98
C ASN A 44 -10.64 30.83 -13.54
N ILE A 45 -9.58 30.04 -13.36
CA ILE A 45 -8.99 29.70 -12.06
C ILE A 45 -7.47 29.70 -12.15
N LYS A 46 -6.79 29.84 -11.00
CA LYS A 46 -5.35 29.64 -10.89
C LYS A 46 -5.07 28.22 -10.48
N LEU A 47 -4.17 27.55 -11.21
CA LEU A 47 -3.76 26.18 -10.93
C LEU A 47 -2.43 26.10 -10.17
N PHE A 48 -1.61 27.15 -10.26
CA PHE A 48 -0.32 27.23 -9.56
C PHE A 48 -0.19 28.51 -8.75
N TYR A 49 0.38 28.37 -7.55
CA TYR A 49 1.10 29.42 -6.86
C TYR A 49 2.50 29.54 -7.49
N ARG A 50 2.85 30.73 -7.94
CA ARG A 50 4.15 30.99 -8.58
C ARG A 50 4.91 32.04 -7.78
N THR A 51 6.08 31.67 -7.28
CA THR A 51 7.06 32.60 -6.75
C THR A 51 8.37 32.44 -7.51
N THR A 52 9.30 33.35 -7.36
CA THR A 52 10.62 33.26 -8.00
C THR A 52 11.44 32.06 -7.53
N ARG A 53 11.04 31.41 -6.41
CA ARG A 53 11.76 30.30 -5.78
C ARG A 53 11.00 28.98 -5.78
N LYS A 54 9.68 29.02 -5.88
CA LYS A 54 8.85 27.82 -5.73
C LYS A 54 7.61 27.87 -6.61
N VAL A 55 7.29 26.72 -7.19
CA VAL A 55 6.03 26.44 -7.90
C VAL A 55 5.29 25.36 -7.13
N SER A 56 4.03 25.59 -6.79
CA SER A 56 3.18 24.62 -6.11
C SER A 56 1.74 24.72 -6.61
N LEU A 57 0.99 23.62 -6.53
CA LEU A 57 -0.41 23.59 -6.90
C LEU A 57 -1.28 24.41 -5.95
N THR A 58 -2.30 25.08 -6.47
CA THR A 58 -3.44 25.56 -5.70
C THR A 58 -4.34 24.40 -5.30
N GLU A 59 -5.37 24.62 -4.51
CA GLU A 59 -6.36 23.59 -4.18
C GLU A 59 -7.08 23.10 -5.45
N GLU A 60 -7.55 24.05 -6.28
CA GLU A 60 -8.15 23.75 -7.57
C GLU A 60 -7.16 23.06 -8.51
N GLY A 61 -5.88 23.47 -8.48
CA GLY A 61 -4.80 22.83 -9.23
C GLY A 61 -4.60 21.39 -8.83
N ARG A 62 -4.69 21.07 -7.53
CA ARG A 62 -4.56 19.70 -7.01
C ARG A 62 -5.68 18.80 -7.51
N ILE A 63 -6.92 19.26 -7.38
CA ILE A 63 -8.11 18.56 -7.90
C ILE A 63 -7.98 18.33 -9.41
N PHE A 64 -7.63 19.38 -10.15
CA PHE A 64 -7.49 19.29 -11.60
C PHE A 64 -6.36 18.35 -12.03
N TYR A 65 -5.23 18.35 -11.29
CA TYR A 65 -4.11 17.44 -11.54
C TYR A 65 -4.51 15.97 -11.43
N GLN A 66 -5.24 15.62 -10.37
CA GLN A 66 -5.69 14.25 -10.14
C GLN A 66 -6.51 13.72 -11.33
N HIS A 67 -7.46 14.52 -11.82
CA HIS A 67 -8.29 14.13 -12.96
C HIS A 67 -7.48 14.10 -14.27
N CYS A 68 -6.69 15.14 -14.57
CA CYS A 68 -5.94 15.22 -15.80
C CYS A 68 -4.89 14.15 -15.95
N ARG A 69 -4.19 13.80 -14.86
CA ARG A 69 -3.21 12.72 -14.87
C ARG A 69 -3.84 11.39 -15.30
N GLY A 70 -5.00 11.04 -14.71
CA GLY A 70 -5.72 9.82 -15.08
C GLY A 70 -6.11 9.77 -16.56
N VAL A 71 -6.53 10.90 -17.13
CA VAL A 71 -6.90 10.99 -18.54
C VAL A 71 -5.67 10.83 -19.44
N LEU A 72 -4.55 11.50 -19.14
CA LEU A 72 -3.31 11.36 -19.91
C LEU A 72 -2.72 9.96 -19.85
N ASP A 73 -2.73 9.33 -18.68
CA ASP A 73 -2.30 7.95 -18.54
C ASP A 73 -3.20 6.99 -19.34
N GLY A 74 -4.52 7.22 -19.35
CA GLY A 74 -5.47 6.46 -20.15
C GLY A 74 -5.24 6.63 -21.66
N LEU A 75 -4.95 7.84 -22.12
CA LEU A 75 -4.63 8.10 -23.53
C LEU A 75 -3.33 7.43 -23.95
N ASN A 76 -2.27 7.57 -23.15
CA ASN A 76 -1.00 6.88 -23.37
C ASN A 76 -1.17 5.36 -23.41
N ALA A 77 -1.99 4.81 -22.50
CA ALA A 77 -2.29 3.38 -22.46
C ALA A 77 -3.04 2.92 -23.72
N ALA A 78 -3.97 3.73 -24.23
CA ALA A 78 -4.69 3.43 -25.47
C ALA A 78 -3.77 3.46 -26.69
N GLU A 79 -2.87 4.45 -26.78
CA GLU A 79 -1.87 4.52 -27.84
C GLU A 79 -0.92 3.32 -27.80
N LEU A 80 -0.46 2.91 -26.61
CA LEU A 80 0.39 1.76 -26.43
C LEU A 80 -0.33 0.43 -26.75
N ALA A 81 -1.62 0.33 -26.47
CA ALA A 81 -2.40 -0.86 -26.78
C ALA A 81 -2.52 -1.08 -28.32
N VAL A 82 -2.50 0.00 -29.10
CA VAL A 82 -2.62 -0.07 -30.56
C VAL A 82 -1.26 -0.17 -31.25
N THR A 83 -0.23 0.45 -30.66
CA THR A 83 1.09 0.56 -31.31
C THR A 83 2.07 -0.52 -30.91
N ASN A 84 1.92 -1.13 -29.73
CA ASN A 84 2.82 -2.19 -29.27
C ASN A 84 2.21 -3.07 -28.18
N LEU A 85 2.13 -4.38 -28.46
CA LEU A 85 1.82 -5.44 -27.49
C LEU A 85 2.93 -5.67 -26.44
N GLN A 86 4.05 -4.94 -26.48
CA GLN A 86 5.22 -5.08 -25.62
C GLN A 86 5.77 -3.72 -25.15
N SER A 87 4.93 -2.85 -24.60
CA SER A 87 5.45 -1.63 -24.00
C SER A 87 6.16 -1.95 -22.68
N LYS A 88 7.44 -1.59 -22.58
CA LYS A 88 8.20 -1.69 -21.33
C LYS A 88 7.60 -0.73 -20.30
N PRO A 89 7.56 -1.15 -19.02
CA PRO A 89 7.18 -0.24 -17.92
C PRO A 89 8.08 1.00 -17.90
N GLN A 90 7.46 2.19 -17.91
CA GLN A 90 8.18 3.46 -17.86
C GLN A 90 7.36 4.54 -17.15
N GLY A 91 8.04 5.58 -16.69
CA GLY A 91 7.44 6.71 -15.96
C GLY A 91 7.22 6.40 -14.48
N ARG A 92 6.44 7.24 -13.80
CA ARG A 92 6.31 7.21 -12.34
C ARG A 92 5.20 6.27 -11.88
N VAL A 93 5.49 5.48 -10.83
CA VAL A 93 4.53 4.70 -10.04
C VAL A 93 4.58 5.19 -8.60
N LYS A 94 3.43 5.57 -8.05
CA LYS A 94 3.27 5.93 -6.65
C LYS A 94 2.45 4.85 -5.96
N LEU A 95 3.02 4.17 -4.97
CA LEU A 95 2.36 3.08 -4.25
C LEU A 95 2.34 3.29 -2.74
N THR A 96 1.40 2.63 -2.08
CA THR A 96 1.33 2.52 -0.62
C THR A 96 1.10 1.07 -0.18
N ALA A 97 1.62 0.72 0.99
CA ALA A 97 1.45 -0.60 1.59
C ALA A 97 1.49 -0.48 3.13
N PRO A 98 0.97 -1.48 3.88
CA PRO A 98 1.20 -1.58 5.32
C PRO A 98 2.69 -1.61 5.64
N VAL A 99 3.11 -0.92 6.70
CA VAL A 99 4.54 -0.65 6.97
C VAL A 99 5.37 -1.94 6.91
N THR A 100 5.16 -2.85 7.83
CA THR A 100 6.03 -4.04 7.94
C THR A 100 5.92 -4.97 6.75
N TYR A 101 4.69 -5.25 6.27
CA TYR A 101 4.50 -6.10 5.10
C TYR A 101 5.07 -5.44 3.83
N GLY A 102 4.93 -4.12 3.72
CA GLY A 102 5.52 -3.33 2.65
C GLY A 102 7.04 -3.43 2.62
N GLU A 103 7.69 -3.24 3.78
CA GLU A 103 9.15 -3.30 3.89
C GLU A 103 9.71 -4.69 3.58
N GLN A 104 9.06 -5.75 4.07
CA GLN A 104 9.61 -7.10 4.00
C GLN A 104 9.24 -7.87 2.74
N GLN A 105 8.02 -7.68 2.24
CA GLN A 105 7.50 -8.52 1.17
C GLN A 105 7.30 -7.75 -0.13
N ILE A 106 6.89 -6.49 -0.08
CA ILE A 106 6.52 -5.74 -1.28
C ILE A 106 7.70 -4.97 -1.87
N LEU A 107 8.39 -4.14 -1.06
CA LEU A 107 9.46 -3.30 -1.59
C LEU A 107 10.67 -4.09 -2.13
N PRO A 108 11.09 -5.23 -1.56
CA PRO A 108 12.11 -6.06 -2.20
C PRO A 108 11.72 -6.48 -3.62
N LEU A 109 10.48 -6.95 -3.84
CA LEU A 109 9.98 -7.32 -5.16
C LEU A 109 9.83 -6.11 -6.09
N VAL A 110 9.42 -4.97 -5.56
CA VAL A 110 9.37 -3.70 -6.32
C VAL A 110 10.76 -3.28 -6.76
N ASN A 111 11.77 -3.43 -5.92
CA ASN A 111 13.18 -3.14 -6.27
C ASN A 111 13.69 -4.07 -7.37
N ASP A 112 13.40 -5.38 -7.27
CA ASP A 112 13.77 -6.35 -8.30
C ASP A 112 13.05 -6.05 -9.63
N PHE A 113 11.80 -5.62 -9.58
CA PHE A 113 11.06 -5.19 -10.76
C PHE A 113 11.67 -3.90 -11.36
N ALA A 114 11.94 -2.88 -10.54
CA ALA A 114 12.50 -1.62 -10.99
C ALA A 114 13.92 -1.79 -11.58
N ALA A 115 14.72 -2.74 -11.07
CA ALA A 115 16.03 -3.06 -11.61
C ALA A 115 15.98 -3.56 -13.08
N GLN A 116 14.84 -4.13 -13.51
CA GLN A 116 14.64 -4.59 -14.88
C GLN A 116 14.23 -3.47 -15.85
N TYR A 117 13.78 -2.31 -15.32
CA TYR A 117 13.20 -1.21 -16.10
C TYR A 117 13.75 0.14 -15.67
N SER A 118 14.86 0.56 -16.26
CA SER A 118 15.59 1.79 -15.91
C SER A 118 14.80 3.10 -16.10
N GLU A 119 13.71 3.08 -16.88
CA GLU A 119 12.84 4.23 -17.11
C GLU A 119 11.65 4.29 -16.14
N LEU A 120 11.60 3.37 -15.17
CA LEU A 120 10.57 3.34 -14.14
C LEU A 120 11.03 4.12 -12.90
N GLU A 121 10.29 5.12 -12.52
CA GLU A 121 10.45 5.84 -11.26
C GLU A 121 9.42 5.34 -10.24
N VAL A 122 9.86 4.89 -9.05
CA VAL A 122 8.96 4.41 -8.01
C VAL A 122 9.01 5.33 -6.79
N THR A 123 7.84 5.69 -6.29
CA THR A 123 7.68 6.37 -5.00
C THR A 123 6.78 5.50 -4.12
N ALA A 124 7.29 5.04 -3.00
CA ALA A 124 6.54 4.26 -2.03
C ALA A 124 6.34 5.04 -0.73
N ASN A 125 5.14 5.00 -0.19
CA ASN A 125 4.83 5.55 1.14
C ASN A 125 4.15 4.46 1.96
N LEU A 126 4.85 3.94 2.96
CA LEU A 126 4.34 2.87 3.81
C LEU A 126 3.54 3.44 4.97
N SER A 127 2.29 3.01 5.10
CA SER A 127 1.39 3.47 6.14
C SER A 127 0.34 2.41 6.49
N ASN A 128 0.05 2.27 7.79
CA ASN A 128 -1.06 1.43 8.27
C ASN A 128 -2.41 2.18 8.25
N GLN A 129 -2.41 3.45 7.89
CA GLN A 129 -3.63 4.23 7.73
C GLN A 129 -4.29 3.93 6.38
N GLN A 130 -5.60 3.93 6.37
CA GLN A 130 -6.37 3.84 5.15
C GLN A 130 -6.39 5.22 4.48
N VAL A 131 -5.86 5.29 3.25
CA VAL A 131 -5.80 6.52 2.46
C VAL A 131 -6.72 6.42 1.25
N ASP A 132 -7.28 7.53 0.82
CA ASP A 132 -7.98 7.61 -0.47
C ASP A 132 -6.95 7.64 -1.60
N LEU A 133 -6.97 6.57 -2.43
CA LEU A 133 -5.98 6.41 -3.50
C LEU A 133 -6.12 7.47 -4.60
N VAL A 134 -7.35 7.88 -4.89
CA VAL A 134 -7.63 8.88 -5.92
C VAL A 134 -7.25 10.25 -5.42
N GLU A 135 -7.69 10.62 -4.22
CA GLU A 135 -7.43 11.92 -3.61
C GLU A 135 -5.92 12.16 -3.40
N GLU A 136 -5.21 11.14 -2.93
CA GLU A 136 -3.76 11.26 -2.70
C GLU A 136 -2.90 10.93 -3.93
N GLY A 137 -3.52 10.53 -5.05
CA GLY A 137 -2.84 10.25 -6.33
C GLY A 137 -1.96 9.00 -6.31
N TYR A 138 -2.36 7.96 -5.56
CA TYR A 138 -1.70 6.66 -5.62
C TYR A 138 -2.13 5.88 -6.87
N ASP A 139 -1.17 5.21 -7.48
CA ASP A 139 -1.39 4.31 -8.61
C ASP A 139 -1.74 2.90 -8.14
N LEU A 140 -1.22 2.50 -6.97
CA LEU A 140 -1.35 1.15 -6.40
C LEU A 140 -1.33 1.21 -4.87
N ALA A 141 -2.21 0.45 -4.22
CA ALA A 141 -2.11 0.15 -2.80
C ALA A 141 -2.08 -1.35 -2.55
N ILE A 142 -1.27 -1.77 -1.60
CA ILE A 142 -1.37 -3.10 -1.02
C ILE A 142 -2.29 -3.00 0.20
N ARG A 143 -3.31 -3.86 0.25
CA ARG A 143 -4.28 -3.92 1.34
C ARG A 143 -4.37 -5.35 1.86
N ILE A 144 -4.59 -5.49 3.16
CA ILE A 144 -4.72 -6.79 3.84
C ILE A 144 -6.08 -6.83 4.53
N GLY A 145 -6.72 -8.00 4.49
CA GLY A 145 -8.02 -8.24 5.07
C GLY A 145 -9.18 -8.13 4.09
N LYS A 146 -10.37 -7.90 4.61
CA LYS A 146 -11.60 -7.74 3.84
C LYS A 146 -11.60 -6.38 3.14
N LEU A 147 -11.84 -6.38 1.84
CA LEU A 147 -12.01 -5.14 1.08
C LEU A 147 -13.44 -4.63 1.25
N ALA A 148 -13.59 -3.33 1.44
CA ALA A 148 -14.89 -2.68 1.35
C ALA A 148 -15.34 -2.59 -0.13
N ASP A 149 -16.65 -2.58 -0.36
CA ASP A 149 -17.19 -2.32 -1.70
C ASP A 149 -16.72 -0.96 -2.19
N SER A 150 -16.10 -0.95 -3.35
CA SER A 150 -15.55 0.26 -3.95
C SER A 150 -15.50 0.13 -5.48
N THR A 151 -15.29 1.26 -6.16
CA THR A 151 -15.05 1.33 -7.62
C THR A 151 -13.61 0.95 -8.00
N MET A 152 -12.81 0.49 -7.04
CA MET A 152 -11.42 0.09 -7.27
C MET A 152 -11.34 -1.31 -7.85
N MET A 153 -10.32 -1.55 -8.66
CA MET A 153 -9.92 -2.89 -9.07
C MET A 153 -9.11 -3.53 -7.95
N ALA A 154 -9.34 -4.81 -7.72
CA ALA A 154 -8.59 -5.58 -6.74
C ALA A 154 -8.06 -6.87 -7.37
N LYS A 155 -6.76 -7.14 -7.18
CA LYS A 155 -6.11 -8.38 -7.58
C LYS A 155 -5.55 -9.05 -6.34
N LYS A 156 -5.91 -10.32 -6.10
CA LYS A 156 -5.36 -11.09 -4.99
C LYS A 156 -3.88 -11.36 -5.24
N LEU A 157 -3.04 -11.05 -4.26
CA LEU A 157 -1.59 -11.31 -4.27
C LEU A 157 -1.23 -12.57 -3.48
N GLY A 158 -1.99 -12.87 -2.42
CA GLY A 158 -1.74 -13.98 -1.53
C GLY A 158 -2.67 -13.94 -0.33
N THR A 159 -2.26 -14.63 0.72
CA THR A 159 -2.95 -14.64 2.02
C THR A 159 -1.94 -14.47 3.15
N ARG A 160 -2.43 -14.11 4.33
CA ARG A 160 -1.70 -14.22 5.59
C ARG A 160 -2.52 -14.97 6.62
N THR A 161 -1.85 -15.66 7.51
CA THR A 161 -2.44 -16.35 8.64
C THR A 161 -2.09 -15.64 9.93
N ASN A 162 -3.06 -15.44 10.83
CA ASN A 162 -2.81 -14.93 12.16
C ASN A 162 -2.67 -16.09 13.15
N TYR A 163 -1.57 -16.13 13.90
CA TYR A 163 -1.31 -17.13 14.93
C TYR A 163 -1.42 -16.53 16.32
N VAL A 164 -2.04 -17.28 17.23
CA VAL A 164 -1.90 -17.04 18.66
C VAL A 164 -0.77 -17.93 19.16
N CYS A 165 0.27 -17.35 19.75
CA CYS A 165 1.44 -18.13 20.17
C CYS A 165 2.12 -17.52 21.41
N ALA A 166 2.93 -18.35 22.06
CA ALA A 166 3.75 -17.97 23.20
C ALA A 166 5.00 -18.85 23.29
N ALA A 167 6.02 -18.38 24.00
CA ALA A 167 7.20 -19.21 24.28
C ALA A 167 6.87 -20.40 25.21
N PRO A 168 7.54 -21.56 25.02
CA PRO A 168 7.39 -22.73 25.92
C PRO A 168 7.53 -22.34 27.38
N SER A 169 8.52 -21.53 27.74
CA SER A 169 8.78 -21.09 29.11
C SER A 169 7.62 -20.31 29.76
N TYR A 170 6.85 -19.57 28.94
CA TYR A 170 5.64 -18.91 29.42
C TYR A 170 4.54 -19.92 29.69
N LEU A 171 4.32 -20.85 28.76
CA LEU A 171 3.26 -21.88 28.87
C LEU A 171 3.51 -22.86 29.99
N GLU A 172 4.76 -23.25 30.23
CA GLU A 172 5.16 -24.09 31.38
C GLU A 172 4.81 -23.42 32.72
N LYS A 173 5.02 -22.12 32.82
CA LYS A 173 4.81 -21.36 34.05
C LYS A 173 3.35 -21.01 34.30
N HIS A 174 2.60 -20.69 33.23
CA HIS A 174 1.25 -20.10 33.34
C HIS A 174 0.13 -21.02 32.85
N GLY A 175 0.48 -22.19 32.30
CA GLY A 175 -0.46 -23.12 31.67
C GLY A 175 -0.78 -22.71 30.20
N ILE A 176 -1.41 -23.66 29.50
CA ILE A 176 -1.85 -23.49 28.12
C ILE A 176 -3.35 -23.15 28.13
N PRO A 177 -3.81 -22.00 27.60
CA PRO A 177 -5.25 -21.74 27.47
C PRO A 177 -5.86 -22.66 26.40
N HIS A 178 -6.95 -23.34 26.73
CA HIS A 178 -7.67 -24.27 25.85
C HIS A 178 -8.98 -23.65 25.31
N SER A 179 -9.39 -22.50 25.85
CA SER A 179 -10.60 -21.81 25.47
C SER A 179 -10.41 -20.28 25.50
N LEU A 180 -11.23 -19.55 24.71
CA LEU A 180 -11.13 -18.09 24.63
C LEU A 180 -11.28 -17.39 26.00
N PRO A 181 -12.22 -17.81 26.91
CA PRO A 181 -12.33 -17.19 28.23
C PRO A 181 -11.09 -17.31 29.09
N GLU A 182 -10.27 -18.34 28.89
CA GLU A 182 -9.05 -18.54 29.68
C GLU A 182 -7.97 -17.48 29.38
N LEU A 183 -8.02 -16.81 28.23
CA LEU A 183 -7.15 -15.67 27.93
C LEU A 183 -7.20 -14.57 28.99
N ASN A 184 -8.32 -14.44 29.72
CA ASN A 184 -8.44 -13.49 30.82
C ASN A 184 -7.49 -13.77 32.00
N LYS A 185 -6.93 -14.98 32.08
CA LYS A 185 -5.97 -15.39 33.12
C LYS A 185 -4.52 -15.22 32.69
N HIS A 186 -4.31 -14.83 31.42
CA HIS A 186 -3.00 -14.71 30.83
C HIS A 186 -2.60 -13.26 30.56
N ASN A 187 -1.30 -13.00 30.49
CA ASN A 187 -0.75 -11.74 30.04
C ASN A 187 -0.76 -11.72 28.49
N CYS A 188 -1.80 -11.15 27.89
CA CYS A 188 -1.93 -11.01 26.45
C CYS A 188 -1.26 -9.69 26.01
N LEU A 189 -0.20 -9.81 25.22
CA LEU A 189 0.58 -8.66 24.74
C LEU A 189 -0.23 -7.91 23.69
N GLN A 190 -0.54 -6.63 23.96
CA GLN A 190 -1.46 -5.86 23.15
C GLN A 190 -0.75 -5.23 21.95
N GLY A 191 -1.39 -5.34 20.77
CA GLY A 191 -1.03 -4.57 19.58
C GLY A 191 -1.67 -3.17 19.60
N SER A 192 -1.97 -2.66 18.41
CA SER A 192 -2.70 -1.39 18.25
C SER A 192 -4.18 -1.48 18.67
N LEU A 193 -4.71 -2.68 18.82
CA LEU A 193 -6.08 -2.95 19.26
C LEU A 193 -6.05 -3.67 20.61
N ASP A 194 -7.08 -3.45 21.42
CA ASP A 194 -7.27 -4.10 22.73
C ASP A 194 -8.14 -5.36 22.65
N TYR A 195 -8.35 -5.88 21.46
CA TYR A 195 -9.07 -7.12 21.21
C TYR A 195 -8.38 -7.94 20.12
N TRP A 196 -8.58 -9.27 20.21
CA TRP A 196 -8.14 -10.24 19.21
C TRP A 196 -9.34 -10.85 18.50
N HIS A 197 -9.10 -11.26 17.27
CA HIS A 197 -10.12 -11.86 16.41
C HIS A 197 -10.01 -13.38 16.42
N PHE A 198 -11.17 -14.03 16.47
CA PHE A 198 -11.32 -15.48 16.48
C PHE A 198 -12.56 -15.90 15.71
N VAL A 199 -12.64 -17.20 15.41
CA VAL A 199 -13.86 -17.87 14.95
C VAL A 199 -14.20 -18.98 15.91
N ASP A 200 -15.43 -19.01 16.41
CA ASP A 200 -15.96 -20.03 17.31
C ASP A 200 -17.30 -20.53 16.77
N GLU A 201 -17.40 -21.84 16.48
CA GLU A 201 -18.57 -22.45 15.85
C GLU A 201 -19.04 -21.73 14.57
N GLY A 202 -18.07 -21.28 13.75
CA GLY A 202 -18.32 -20.57 12.50
C GLY A 202 -18.76 -19.10 12.65
N LYS A 203 -18.71 -18.54 13.85
CA LYS A 203 -19.07 -17.15 14.14
C LYS A 203 -17.82 -16.35 14.52
N GLU A 204 -17.70 -15.15 13.96
CA GLU A 204 -16.65 -14.21 14.36
C GLU A 204 -16.80 -13.82 15.84
N ARG A 205 -15.69 -13.81 16.55
CA ARG A 205 -15.59 -13.46 17.98
C ARG A 205 -14.46 -12.46 18.18
N ASN A 206 -14.80 -11.30 18.75
CA ASN A 206 -13.81 -10.33 19.20
C ASN A 206 -13.63 -10.48 20.69
N VAL A 207 -12.44 -10.93 21.12
CA VAL A 207 -12.12 -11.14 22.52
C VAL A 207 -11.26 -9.98 23.01
N ARG A 208 -11.81 -9.23 23.97
CA ARG A 208 -11.04 -8.18 24.61
C ARG A 208 -9.93 -8.79 25.45
N ILE A 209 -8.70 -8.32 25.22
CA ILE A 209 -7.51 -8.83 25.88
C ILE A 209 -6.95 -7.82 26.89
N ARG A 210 -6.17 -8.33 27.85
CA ARG A 210 -5.47 -7.50 28.83
C ARG A 210 -4.05 -7.99 28.99
N GLY A 211 -3.12 -7.05 29.10
CA GLY A 211 -1.72 -7.34 29.33
C GLY A 211 -0.98 -6.12 29.82
N ARG A 212 0.22 -6.33 30.34
CA ARG A 212 1.07 -5.27 30.89
C ARG A 212 1.90 -4.53 29.83
N LEU A 213 1.97 -5.07 28.60
CA LEU A 213 2.73 -4.47 27.51
C LEU A 213 1.79 -4.21 26.34
N SER A 214 1.94 -3.02 25.74
CA SER A 214 1.21 -2.61 24.55
C SER A 214 2.15 -1.91 23.58
N TYR A 215 2.30 -2.47 22.36
CA TYR A 215 3.18 -1.94 21.32
C TYR A 215 2.46 -1.92 19.96
N ASN A 216 2.71 -0.91 19.15
CA ASN A 216 2.24 -0.87 17.76
C ASN A 216 3.19 -1.56 16.77
N SER A 217 4.24 -2.23 17.27
CA SER A 217 5.25 -2.95 16.49
C SER A 217 5.11 -4.47 16.71
N GLY A 218 4.82 -5.22 15.65
CA GLY A 218 4.76 -6.68 15.71
C GLY A 218 6.10 -7.32 16.09
N TYR A 219 7.22 -6.76 15.64
CA TYR A 219 8.56 -7.24 16.06
C TYR A 219 8.81 -7.11 17.55
N SER A 220 8.41 -5.98 18.14
CA SER A 220 8.55 -5.79 19.58
C SER A 220 7.66 -6.72 20.38
N LEU A 221 6.47 -7.06 19.85
CA LEU A 221 5.58 -8.05 20.44
C LEU A 221 6.16 -9.48 20.31
N THR A 222 6.74 -9.80 19.15
CA THR A 222 7.42 -11.10 18.93
C THR A 222 8.60 -11.28 19.89
N ASP A 223 9.46 -10.25 20.03
CA ASP A 223 10.57 -10.27 20.99
C ASP A 223 10.08 -10.48 22.43
N ALA A 224 9.00 -9.80 22.82
CA ALA A 224 8.40 -9.98 24.13
C ALA A 224 7.83 -11.39 24.33
N ALA A 225 7.21 -11.97 23.30
CA ALA A 225 6.70 -13.34 23.36
C ALA A 225 7.84 -14.37 23.51
N LEU A 226 8.91 -14.23 22.71
CA LEU A 226 10.12 -15.07 22.79
C LEU A 226 10.78 -15.04 24.18
N LYS A 227 10.75 -13.89 24.84
CA LYS A 227 11.24 -13.73 26.23
C LYS A 227 10.28 -14.28 27.29
N GLY A 228 9.20 -14.94 26.89
CA GLY A 228 8.23 -15.53 27.81
C GLY A 228 7.43 -14.49 28.59
N LEU A 229 7.21 -13.30 28.05
CA LEU A 229 6.48 -12.23 28.73
C LEU A 229 4.97 -12.34 28.56
N GLY A 230 4.47 -13.14 27.63
CA GLY A 230 3.04 -13.31 27.42
C GLY A 230 2.68 -14.02 26.11
N ILE A 231 1.40 -14.02 25.81
CA ILE A 231 0.80 -14.54 24.58
C ILE A 231 0.65 -13.40 23.59
N VAL A 232 0.83 -13.68 22.29
CA VAL A 232 0.60 -12.73 21.18
C VAL A 232 -0.38 -13.32 20.17
N GLN A 233 -1.13 -12.45 19.47
CA GLN A 233 -1.78 -12.79 18.22
C GLN A 233 -1.13 -11.94 17.12
N LEU A 234 -0.42 -12.59 16.21
CA LEU A 234 0.36 -11.92 15.16
C LEU A 234 0.28 -12.67 13.83
N PRO A 235 0.39 -11.92 12.69
CA PRO A 235 0.57 -12.52 11.39
C PRO A 235 1.80 -13.42 11.28
N ASP A 236 1.70 -14.42 10.40
CA ASP A 236 2.73 -15.39 10.04
C ASP A 236 4.11 -14.76 9.78
N TYR A 237 4.20 -13.70 9.01
CA TYR A 237 5.45 -13.04 8.66
C TYR A 237 6.22 -12.44 9.86
N TYR A 238 5.64 -12.43 11.06
CA TYR A 238 6.36 -12.09 12.30
C TYR A 238 6.82 -13.32 13.07
N VAL A 239 6.06 -14.40 13.02
CA VAL A 239 6.21 -15.50 13.98
C VAL A 239 6.53 -16.86 13.36
N GLN A 240 6.34 -17.02 12.04
CA GLN A 240 6.46 -18.31 11.36
C GLN A 240 7.80 -19.00 11.62
N GLN A 241 8.92 -18.29 11.46
CA GLN A 241 10.25 -18.84 11.70
C GLN A 241 10.44 -19.37 13.14
N TYR A 242 9.84 -18.71 14.12
CA TYR A 242 9.93 -19.10 15.53
C TYR A 242 8.97 -20.22 15.89
N ILE A 243 7.88 -20.37 15.16
CA ILE A 243 6.99 -21.52 15.26
C ILE A 243 7.69 -22.76 14.69
N GLU A 244 8.33 -22.63 13.54
CA GLU A 244 9.07 -23.72 12.89
C GLU A 244 10.30 -24.16 13.70
N SER A 245 10.99 -23.24 14.38
CA SER A 245 12.10 -23.56 15.26
C SER A 245 11.66 -24.08 16.63
N GLY A 246 10.38 -23.99 16.99
CA GLY A 246 9.85 -24.37 18.30
C GLY A 246 10.09 -23.36 19.41
N GLU A 247 10.62 -22.18 19.10
CA GLU A 247 10.78 -21.08 20.06
C GLU A 247 9.44 -20.43 20.44
N LEU A 248 8.43 -20.51 19.57
CA LEU A 248 7.05 -20.20 19.85
C LEU A 248 6.17 -21.42 19.57
N ILE A 249 5.16 -21.64 20.41
CA ILE A 249 4.15 -22.69 20.25
C ILE A 249 2.81 -22.04 19.95
N THR A 250 2.13 -22.52 18.91
CA THR A 250 0.76 -22.10 18.58
C THR A 250 -0.22 -22.66 19.58
N ILE A 251 -1.21 -21.86 19.91
CA ILE A 251 -2.28 -22.21 20.84
C ILE A 251 -3.61 -21.72 20.29
N LEU A 252 -4.72 -22.31 20.72
CA LEU A 252 -6.08 -21.93 20.30
C LEU A 252 -6.30 -22.04 18.78
N ASP A 253 -5.59 -22.95 18.10
CA ASP A 253 -5.70 -23.12 16.64
C ASP A 253 -7.12 -23.46 16.17
N ASN A 254 -7.93 -24.09 17.04
CA ASN A 254 -9.35 -24.39 16.76
C ASN A 254 -10.22 -23.12 16.62
N TYR A 255 -9.74 -22.00 17.13
CA TYR A 255 -10.43 -20.70 17.07
C TYR A 255 -9.83 -19.74 16.03
N ARG A 256 -8.82 -20.20 15.26
CA ARG A 256 -8.14 -19.36 14.28
C ARG A 256 -9.09 -18.93 13.16
N GLU A 257 -9.02 -17.65 12.80
CA GLU A 257 -9.73 -17.15 11.64
C GLU A 257 -9.22 -17.76 10.33
N PRO A 258 -10.05 -17.83 9.30
CA PRO A 258 -9.58 -18.11 7.95
C PRO A 258 -8.52 -17.10 7.52
N ASP A 259 -7.64 -17.55 6.63
CA ASP A 259 -6.57 -16.70 6.10
C ASP A 259 -7.12 -15.42 5.49
N GLU A 260 -6.50 -14.31 5.82
CA GLU A 260 -6.84 -12.99 5.27
C GLU A 260 -6.22 -12.76 3.91
N GLY A 261 -6.99 -12.23 2.98
CA GLY A 261 -6.50 -11.89 1.65
C GLY A 261 -5.51 -10.71 1.68
N ILE A 262 -4.48 -10.79 0.85
CA ILE A 262 -3.58 -9.70 0.53
C ILE A 262 -3.89 -9.26 -0.90
N TRP A 263 -4.11 -7.98 -1.11
CA TRP A 263 -4.66 -7.45 -2.34
C TRP A 263 -3.83 -6.29 -2.89
N ALA A 264 -3.63 -6.29 -4.19
CA ALA A 264 -3.25 -5.10 -4.95
C ALA A 264 -4.55 -4.37 -5.33
N VAL A 265 -4.71 -3.13 -4.86
CA VAL A 265 -5.89 -2.29 -5.11
C VAL A 265 -5.46 -1.06 -5.89
N TYR A 266 -6.16 -0.75 -6.97
CA TYR A 266 -5.84 0.38 -7.84
C TYR A 266 -7.09 0.94 -8.54
N PRO A 267 -7.11 2.24 -8.89
CA PRO A 267 -8.21 2.83 -9.62
C PRO A 267 -8.44 2.16 -10.99
N GLN A 268 -9.69 2.03 -11.41
CA GLN A 268 -10.06 1.34 -12.66
C GLN A 268 -9.34 1.92 -13.89
N ASN A 269 -9.14 3.23 -13.95
CA ASN A 269 -8.42 3.91 -15.02
C ASN A 269 -6.91 3.56 -15.06
N ARG A 270 -6.34 3.03 -13.97
CA ARG A 270 -4.94 2.57 -13.89
C ARG A 270 -4.76 1.13 -14.37
N HIS A 271 -5.84 0.36 -14.49
CA HIS A 271 -5.79 -1.03 -14.97
C HIS A 271 -5.19 -1.15 -16.38
N LEU A 272 -5.40 -0.17 -17.23
CA LEU A 272 -4.87 -0.14 -18.59
C LEU A 272 -3.38 0.27 -18.66
N SER A 273 -2.81 0.81 -17.59
CA SER A 273 -1.40 1.21 -17.57
C SER A 273 -0.46 0.01 -17.55
N PRO A 274 0.40 -0.19 -18.56
CA PRO A 274 1.31 -1.34 -18.62
C PRO A 274 2.22 -1.46 -17.39
N LYS A 275 2.69 -0.34 -16.85
CA LYS A 275 3.55 -0.30 -15.64
C LYS A 275 2.85 -0.89 -14.42
N ILE A 276 1.56 -0.57 -14.21
CA ILE A 276 0.79 -1.09 -13.07
C ILE A 276 0.43 -2.55 -13.30
N ARG A 277 -0.07 -2.90 -14.49
CA ARG A 277 -0.42 -4.28 -14.82
C ARG A 277 0.78 -5.22 -14.65
N LEU A 278 1.92 -4.89 -15.24
CA LEU A 278 3.12 -5.73 -15.18
C LEU A 278 3.70 -5.80 -13.77
N LEU A 279 3.66 -4.70 -13.00
CA LEU A 279 4.06 -4.73 -11.59
C LEU A 279 3.14 -5.63 -10.76
N VAL A 280 1.82 -5.51 -10.93
CA VAL A 280 0.85 -6.35 -10.22
C VAL A 280 1.02 -7.82 -10.60
N ASP A 281 1.18 -8.14 -11.89
CA ASP A 281 1.41 -9.52 -12.36
C ASP A 281 2.74 -10.07 -11.80
N TYR A 282 3.77 -9.23 -11.70
CA TYR A 282 5.05 -9.59 -11.08
C TYR A 282 4.87 -9.91 -9.59
N LEU A 283 4.16 -9.07 -8.85
CA LEU A 283 3.86 -9.31 -7.43
C LEU A 283 3.05 -10.58 -7.22
N VAL A 284 2.00 -10.82 -8.04
CA VAL A 284 1.22 -12.07 -7.99
C VAL A 284 2.13 -13.28 -8.14
N LYS A 285 3.01 -13.27 -9.14
CA LYS A 285 3.90 -14.39 -9.42
C LYS A 285 4.84 -14.74 -8.25
N HIS A 286 5.30 -13.74 -7.49
CA HIS A 286 6.33 -13.93 -6.45
C HIS A 286 5.78 -13.97 -5.03
N LEU A 287 4.50 -13.63 -4.82
CA LEU A 287 3.83 -13.72 -3.51
C LEU A 287 2.84 -14.90 -3.41
N ALA A 288 2.52 -15.56 -4.52
CA ALA A 288 1.60 -16.71 -4.56
C ALA A 288 2.28 -18.06 -4.23
N SER A 289 3.53 -18.04 -3.74
CA SER A 289 4.30 -19.22 -3.37
C SER A 289 4.22 -19.52 -1.90
#